data_752e3c1dc49e5161edff7b269bc5e62d
#
_entry.id   752e3c1dc49e5161edff7b269bc5e62d
#
_cell.length_a   1.000
_cell.length_b   1.000
_cell.length_c   1.000
_cell.angle_alpha   90.00
_cell.angle_beta   90.00
_cell.angle_gamma   90.00
#
_symmetry.space_group_name_H-M   'P 1'
#
loop_
_entity.id
_entity.type
_entity.pdbx_description
1 polymer ?
#
loop_
_entity_poly.entity_id
_entity_poly.type
_entity_poly.pdbx_seq_one_letter_code
_entity_poly.pdbx_strand_id
1 'polypeptide(L)'
;MRFLALAAALLPLTPLHQASAADWPIHRGPEQNSISRETDWKATKPKPVWKTNVGLGYSGMSVAKGKLYTAGHDAKTDTVFCIDAASGKTVWKHSFPQALGAHYYQGGTTGCPTPDGNTVYHVARAGEVFALDAATGKPRWTTNLKKDHGLDVPEWGFTGAPVPYGDTILLNAGAGGIALKKSDGSLVWKSANEDTSYSTPLLFRKGTTDLVLFSNKKGYVCADPKTGTERWRFKWLTRYGVNATEPLLSGDFIFISTGYDKGATLLKWTGTGTPEVVWQNRDMANQMNPCVLLDGHLYGISGNEGVDGTGLKSMELATGTASWSDPSIGHGALLAANEKLIVVSEQGVLQIGAASPKAWHPEVSEKITTGRVWTQPVLSDSLLFVRNQEGEIVCLSLK
;
A
#
# COMPACT_ATOMS: atom_id res chain seq x y z
N MET A 1 51.04 -24.70 -22.82
CA MET A 1 49.95 -23.70 -22.66
C MET A 1 48.89 -24.31 -21.75
N ARG A 2 48.85 -23.92 -20.50
CA ARG A 2 47.83 -24.37 -19.52
C ARG A 2 46.76 -23.26 -19.42
N PHE A 3 45.54 -23.56 -19.84
CA PHE A 3 44.39 -22.66 -19.62
C PHE A 3 43.92 -22.76 -18.19
N LEU A 4 44.06 -21.67 -17.42
CA LEU A 4 43.38 -21.50 -16.13
C LEU A 4 41.92 -21.08 -16.43
N ALA A 5 41.00 -21.93 -16.07
CA ALA A 5 39.58 -21.59 -16.04
C ALA A 5 39.31 -20.84 -14.73
N LEU A 6 38.94 -19.55 -14.83
CA LEU A 6 38.46 -18.76 -13.73
C LEU A 6 36.98 -19.15 -13.49
N ALA A 7 36.73 -19.89 -12.42
CA ALA A 7 35.38 -20.15 -11.95
C ALA A 7 34.86 -18.89 -11.23
N ALA A 8 33.96 -18.17 -11.86
CA ALA A 8 33.23 -17.08 -11.21
C ALA A 8 32.22 -17.68 -10.22
N ALA A 9 32.49 -17.53 -8.93
CA ALA A 9 31.54 -17.88 -7.85
C ALA A 9 30.36 -16.92 -7.91
N LEU A 10 29.21 -17.41 -8.37
CA LEU A 10 27.91 -16.75 -8.23
C LEU A 10 27.53 -16.76 -6.74
N LEU A 11 27.67 -15.62 -6.07
CA LEU A 11 27.12 -15.42 -4.75
C LEU A 11 25.57 -15.48 -4.86
N PRO A 12 24.89 -16.27 -4.03
CA PRO A 12 23.43 -16.29 -4.06
C PRO A 12 22.88 -14.93 -3.65
N LEU A 13 22.06 -14.34 -4.51
CA LEU A 13 21.21 -13.19 -4.22
C LEU A 13 20.31 -13.59 -3.04
N THR A 14 20.47 -12.94 -1.89
CA THR A 14 19.47 -13.04 -0.82
C THR A 14 18.16 -12.47 -1.36
N PRO A 15 17.08 -13.27 -1.46
CA PRO A 15 15.81 -12.78 -1.94
C PRO A 15 15.26 -11.75 -0.94
N LEU A 16 14.87 -10.59 -1.43
CA LEU A 16 13.93 -9.71 -0.74
C LEU A 16 12.70 -10.56 -0.44
N HIS A 17 12.48 -10.94 0.82
CA HIS A 17 11.38 -11.79 1.32
C HIS A 17 10.95 -12.93 0.37
N GLN A 18 11.24 -14.17 0.73
CA GLN A 18 10.47 -15.32 0.23
C GLN A 18 9.13 -15.34 0.98
N ALA A 19 8.20 -14.47 0.57
CA ALA A 19 6.80 -14.65 0.93
C ALA A 19 6.29 -15.92 0.25
N SER A 20 5.49 -16.72 0.95
CA SER A 20 4.68 -17.76 0.31
C SER A 20 3.83 -17.11 -0.79
N ALA A 21 3.48 -17.83 -1.86
CA ALA A 21 2.59 -17.30 -2.90
C ALA A 21 1.26 -16.78 -2.33
N ALA A 22 0.85 -17.30 -1.18
CA ALA A 22 -0.34 -16.92 -0.43
C ALA A 22 -0.16 -15.70 0.49
N ASP A 23 1.07 -15.27 0.81
CA ASP A 23 1.28 -14.17 1.75
C ASP A 23 1.09 -12.80 1.10
N TRP A 24 0.50 -11.86 1.87
CA TRP A 24 0.34 -10.44 1.54
C TRP A 24 0.95 -9.59 2.65
N PRO A 25 2.29 -9.65 2.85
CA PRO A 25 2.93 -9.22 4.10
C PRO A 25 3.07 -7.71 4.28
N ILE A 26 2.85 -6.92 3.24
CA ILE A 26 2.97 -5.48 3.26
C ILE A 26 1.81 -4.85 2.47
N HIS A 27 1.55 -3.58 2.70
CA HIS A 27 0.60 -2.80 1.89
C HIS A 27 0.86 -2.96 0.40
N ARG A 28 -0.18 -3.27 -0.38
CA ARG A 28 -0.14 -3.59 -1.81
C ARG A 28 0.54 -4.91 -2.19
N GLY A 29 0.75 -5.80 -1.22
CA GLY A 29 1.31 -7.14 -1.46
C GLY A 29 2.84 -7.17 -1.56
N PRO A 30 3.42 -8.35 -1.80
CA PRO A 30 4.87 -8.57 -1.65
C PRO A 30 5.72 -7.72 -2.59
N GLU A 31 5.19 -7.30 -3.73
CA GLU A 31 5.87 -6.44 -4.70
C GLU A 31 5.38 -4.99 -4.67
N GLN A 32 4.54 -4.64 -3.71
CA GLN A 32 3.93 -3.32 -3.58
C GLN A 32 3.25 -2.81 -4.87
N ASN A 33 2.68 -3.71 -5.67
CA ASN A 33 2.06 -3.43 -6.96
C ASN A 33 0.57 -3.76 -7.03
N SER A 34 -0.03 -4.22 -5.91
CA SER A 34 -1.44 -4.64 -5.82
C SER A 34 -1.79 -5.85 -6.68
N ILE A 35 -0.81 -6.70 -6.99
CA ILE A 35 -1.01 -7.92 -7.77
C ILE A 35 -0.71 -9.13 -6.88
N SER A 36 -1.69 -10.04 -6.74
CA SER A 36 -1.49 -11.33 -6.11
C SER A 36 -0.92 -12.33 -7.11
N ARG A 37 0.01 -13.15 -6.64
CA ARG A 37 0.58 -14.26 -7.42
C ARG A 37 -0.23 -15.55 -7.30
N GLU A 38 -1.36 -15.52 -6.61
CA GLU A 38 -2.19 -16.72 -6.45
C GLU A 38 -2.88 -17.12 -7.73
N THR A 39 -2.90 -18.42 -8.01
CA THR A 39 -3.54 -19.02 -9.18
C THR A 39 -4.68 -19.99 -8.81
N ASP A 40 -4.75 -20.45 -7.56
CA ASP A 40 -5.67 -21.50 -7.12
C ASP A 40 -7.08 -20.99 -6.74
N TRP A 41 -7.38 -19.73 -7.04
CA TRP A 41 -8.67 -19.12 -6.81
C TRP A 41 -9.51 -19.05 -8.09
N LYS A 42 -10.82 -18.83 -7.95
CA LYS A 42 -11.78 -18.76 -9.06
C LYS A 42 -12.62 -17.50 -9.01
N ALA A 43 -12.86 -16.90 -10.17
CA ALA A 43 -13.83 -15.81 -10.34
C ALA A 43 -15.26 -16.38 -10.35
N THR A 44 -15.71 -16.86 -9.20
CA THR A 44 -17.06 -17.41 -9.00
C THR A 44 -17.74 -16.65 -7.86
N LYS A 45 -19.05 -16.87 -7.69
CA LYS A 45 -19.79 -16.30 -6.56
C LYS A 45 -19.08 -16.61 -5.25
N PRO A 46 -18.65 -15.58 -4.48
CA PRO A 46 -17.85 -15.76 -3.27
C PRO A 46 -18.71 -16.44 -2.17
N LYS A 47 -18.08 -17.31 -1.40
CA LYS A 47 -18.73 -17.96 -0.25
C LYS A 47 -18.28 -17.28 1.04
N PRO A 48 -19.19 -16.74 1.87
CA PRO A 48 -18.83 -16.20 3.17
C PRO A 48 -18.19 -17.26 4.05
N VAL A 49 -17.03 -16.93 4.67
CA VAL A 49 -16.32 -17.80 5.62
C VAL A 49 -16.53 -17.30 7.03
N TRP A 50 -16.19 -16.04 7.29
CA TRP A 50 -16.39 -15.39 8.57
C TRP A 50 -16.51 -13.87 8.43
N LYS A 51 -17.02 -13.24 9.49
CA LYS A 51 -17.02 -11.79 9.69
C LYS A 51 -16.54 -11.48 11.10
N THR A 52 -15.82 -10.36 11.25
CA THR A 52 -15.42 -9.82 12.55
C THR A 52 -15.44 -8.30 12.50
N ASN A 53 -15.33 -7.63 13.66
CA ASN A 53 -15.23 -6.18 13.73
C ASN A 53 -14.00 -5.77 14.55
N VAL A 54 -13.22 -4.82 14.01
CA VAL A 54 -12.00 -4.32 14.63
C VAL A 54 -12.07 -2.84 15.03
N GLY A 55 -13.23 -2.20 14.85
CA GLY A 55 -13.41 -0.77 15.12
C GLY A 55 -13.10 0.13 13.94
N LEU A 56 -13.41 1.42 14.11
CA LEU A 56 -13.37 2.45 13.07
C LEU A 56 -12.00 2.58 12.42
N GLY A 57 -11.99 2.92 11.14
CA GLY A 57 -10.81 3.34 10.41
C GLY A 57 -10.63 2.67 9.06
N TYR A 58 -9.55 3.06 8.41
CA TYR A 58 -9.19 2.70 7.04
C TYR A 58 -7.86 1.94 6.95
N SER A 59 -7.37 1.46 8.10
CA SER A 59 -6.12 0.70 8.16
C SER A 59 -6.10 -0.43 7.14
N GLY A 60 -5.03 -0.52 6.38
CA GLY A 60 -4.79 -1.64 5.49
C GLY A 60 -4.74 -2.98 6.23
N MET A 61 -4.76 -4.04 5.46
CA MET A 61 -4.62 -5.41 5.95
C MET A 61 -3.37 -6.03 5.36
N SER A 62 -2.63 -6.78 6.16
CA SER A 62 -1.53 -7.63 5.71
C SER A 62 -1.76 -9.06 6.20
N VAL A 63 -1.29 -10.04 5.43
CA VAL A 63 -1.42 -11.46 5.77
C VAL A 63 -0.05 -12.12 5.65
N ALA A 64 0.36 -12.80 6.69
CA ALA A 64 1.58 -13.61 6.69
C ALA A 64 1.42 -14.84 7.58
N LYS A 65 1.85 -15.99 7.08
CA LYS A 65 1.83 -17.27 7.82
C LYS A 65 0.44 -17.59 8.41
N GLY A 66 -0.63 -17.35 7.63
CA GLY A 66 -2.01 -17.59 8.04
C GLY A 66 -2.55 -16.65 9.12
N LYS A 67 -1.90 -15.50 9.35
CA LYS A 67 -2.34 -14.45 10.27
C LYS A 67 -2.62 -13.16 9.49
N LEU A 68 -3.78 -12.56 9.75
CA LEU A 68 -4.17 -11.25 9.24
C LEU A 68 -3.89 -10.20 10.29
N TYR A 69 -3.25 -9.11 9.89
CA TYR A 69 -2.94 -7.97 10.73
C TYR A 69 -3.62 -6.71 10.21
N THR A 70 -4.22 -5.94 11.11
CA THR A 70 -4.84 -4.64 10.83
C THR A 70 -4.94 -3.83 12.12
N ALA A 71 -5.46 -2.60 12.03
CA ALA A 71 -5.72 -1.80 13.22
C ALA A 71 -7.11 -1.17 13.16
N GLY A 72 -7.70 -0.84 14.32
CA GLY A 72 -9.00 -0.22 14.42
C GLY A 72 -9.11 0.66 15.66
N HIS A 73 -10.05 1.61 15.63
CA HIS A 73 -10.28 2.59 16.71
C HIS A 73 -11.59 2.32 17.42
N ASP A 74 -11.56 2.38 18.74
CA ASP A 74 -12.75 2.36 19.59
C ASP A 74 -12.60 3.35 20.74
N ALA A 75 -13.60 4.20 20.91
CA ALA A 75 -13.66 5.25 21.92
C ALA A 75 -12.44 6.21 21.87
N LYS A 76 -11.40 5.95 22.67
CA LYS A 76 -10.16 6.75 22.75
C LYS A 76 -8.92 5.89 22.59
N THR A 77 -9.05 4.77 21.89
CA THR A 77 -8.03 3.73 21.83
C THR A 77 -7.90 3.20 20.41
N ASP A 78 -6.69 3.19 19.88
CA ASP A 78 -6.34 2.39 18.72
C ASP A 78 -5.86 1.01 19.15
N THR A 79 -6.18 0.00 18.37
CA THR A 79 -5.80 -1.38 18.63
C THR A 79 -5.26 -2.02 17.37
N VAL A 80 -4.05 -2.58 17.44
CA VAL A 80 -3.49 -3.48 16.44
C VAL A 80 -3.97 -4.88 16.72
N PHE A 81 -4.51 -5.55 15.71
CA PHE A 81 -5.05 -6.90 15.80
C PHE A 81 -4.18 -7.89 15.01
N CYS A 82 -3.99 -9.08 15.59
CA CYS A 82 -3.62 -10.29 14.88
C CYS A 82 -4.82 -11.24 14.91
N ILE A 83 -5.27 -11.63 13.74
CA ILE A 83 -6.45 -12.47 13.54
C ILE A 83 -6.01 -13.72 12.80
N ASP A 84 -6.50 -14.88 13.20
CA ASP A 84 -6.32 -16.11 12.43
C ASP A 84 -7.09 -16.00 11.11
N ALA A 85 -6.38 -16.03 9.99
CA ALA A 85 -6.94 -15.74 8.68
C ALA A 85 -8.02 -16.74 8.25
N ALA A 86 -7.91 -18.00 8.67
CA ALA A 86 -8.89 -19.03 8.30
C ALA A 86 -10.18 -18.97 9.12
N SER A 87 -10.10 -18.58 10.39
CA SER A 87 -11.24 -18.64 11.32
C SER A 87 -11.81 -17.29 11.75
N GLY A 88 -11.11 -16.18 11.50
CA GLY A 88 -11.49 -14.84 11.97
C GLY A 88 -11.33 -14.63 13.47
N LYS A 89 -10.75 -15.59 14.20
CA LYS A 89 -10.55 -15.46 15.66
C LYS A 89 -9.35 -14.56 15.96
N THR A 90 -9.53 -13.62 16.89
CA THR A 90 -8.42 -12.81 17.40
C THR A 90 -7.41 -13.71 18.11
N VAL A 91 -6.15 -13.65 17.68
CA VAL A 91 -5.01 -14.34 18.31
C VAL A 91 -4.46 -13.46 19.42
N TRP A 92 -4.20 -12.20 19.11
CA TRP A 92 -3.82 -11.18 20.08
C TRP A 92 -4.26 -9.79 19.63
N LYS A 93 -4.24 -8.85 20.56
CA LYS A 93 -4.43 -7.43 20.29
C LYS A 93 -3.49 -6.59 21.15
N HIS A 94 -3.04 -5.46 20.60
CA HIS A 94 -2.24 -4.46 21.29
C HIS A 94 -2.97 -3.11 21.21
N SER A 95 -3.38 -2.59 22.35
CA SER A 95 -4.17 -1.35 22.44
C SER A 95 -3.35 -0.23 23.07
N PHE A 96 -3.52 1.00 22.58
CA PHE A 96 -2.87 2.20 23.09
C PHE A 96 -3.79 3.42 22.96
N PRO A 97 -3.64 4.43 23.84
CA PRO A 97 -4.46 5.63 23.80
C PRO A 97 -4.24 6.41 22.51
N GLN A 98 -5.32 6.76 21.82
CA GLN A 98 -5.28 7.55 20.59
C GLN A 98 -6.59 8.33 20.42
N ALA A 99 -6.48 9.60 19.98
CA ALA A 99 -7.65 10.38 19.60
C ALA A 99 -8.23 9.85 18.26
N LEU A 100 -9.54 9.93 18.09
CA LEU A 100 -10.24 9.55 16.86
C LEU A 100 -9.65 10.24 15.62
N GLY A 101 -9.29 11.51 15.75
CA GLY A 101 -8.67 12.29 14.68
C GLY A 101 -9.56 12.50 13.47
N ALA A 102 -10.87 12.65 13.69
CA ALA A 102 -11.81 13.03 12.64
C ALA A 102 -11.45 14.42 12.10
N HIS A 103 -11.22 14.52 10.79
CA HIS A 103 -10.90 15.75 10.10
C HIS A 103 -11.24 15.59 8.60
N TYR A 104 -12.36 16.15 8.19
CA TYR A 104 -12.99 15.95 6.87
C TYR A 104 -13.42 14.51 6.56
N TYR A 105 -13.25 13.57 7.49
CA TYR A 105 -13.69 12.18 7.41
C TYR A 105 -13.93 11.65 8.84
N GLN A 106 -14.43 10.43 8.99
CA GLN A 106 -14.86 9.86 10.26
C GLN A 106 -13.72 9.63 11.28
N GLY A 107 -12.47 9.70 10.84
CA GLY A 107 -11.32 9.40 11.68
C GLY A 107 -11.02 7.91 11.81
N GLY A 108 -10.31 7.53 12.87
CA GLY A 108 -9.86 6.16 13.12
C GLY A 108 -8.49 5.85 12.52
N THR A 109 -8.12 4.59 12.52
CA THR A 109 -6.79 4.12 12.11
C THR A 109 -6.59 4.19 10.60
N THR A 110 -5.34 4.43 10.15
CA THR A 110 -4.99 4.55 8.73
C THR A 110 -3.78 3.71 8.31
N GLY A 111 -2.77 3.56 9.16
CA GLY A 111 -1.56 2.78 8.85
C GLY A 111 -1.84 1.28 8.70
N CYS A 112 -1.13 0.62 7.79
CA CYS A 112 -1.19 -0.83 7.64
C CYS A 112 -0.09 -1.48 8.49
N PRO A 113 -0.39 -2.42 9.42
CA PRO A 113 0.65 -3.17 10.11
C PRO A 113 1.43 -4.06 9.14
N THR A 114 2.75 -4.15 9.33
CA THR A 114 3.65 -4.91 8.45
C THR A 114 4.36 -6.00 9.24
N PRO A 115 4.01 -7.28 9.05
CA PRO A 115 4.74 -8.39 9.62
C PRO A 115 6.06 -8.61 8.89
N ASP A 116 7.14 -8.84 9.66
CA ASP A 116 8.47 -9.19 9.19
C ASP A 116 9.12 -10.18 10.16
N GLY A 117 9.26 -11.42 9.73
CA GLY A 117 9.77 -12.51 10.57
C GLY A 117 8.91 -12.74 11.83
N ASN A 118 9.48 -12.45 13.00
CA ASN A 118 8.84 -12.58 14.31
C ASN A 118 8.39 -11.23 14.89
N THR A 119 8.31 -10.18 14.08
CA THR A 119 7.93 -8.83 14.50
C THR A 119 6.83 -8.28 13.59
N VAL A 120 5.91 -7.54 14.16
CA VAL A 120 4.91 -6.75 13.44
C VAL A 120 5.18 -5.28 13.72
N TYR A 121 5.43 -4.51 12.66
CA TYR A 121 5.65 -3.07 12.75
C TYR A 121 4.35 -2.32 12.46
N HIS A 122 4.09 -1.26 13.21
CA HIS A 122 2.94 -0.39 12.99
C HIS A 122 3.31 1.05 13.29
N VAL A 123 2.79 1.99 12.52
CA VAL A 123 2.84 3.43 12.79
C VAL A 123 1.44 3.95 13.01
N ALA A 124 1.23 4.59 14.17
CA ALA A 124 -0.02 5.24 14.51
C ALA A 124 -0.08 6.67 13.95
N ARG A 125 -1.27 7.21 13.81
CA ARG A 125 -1.50 8.54 13.21
C ARG A 125 -0.76 9.67 13.91
N ALA A 126 -0.60 9.63 15.23
CA ALA A 126 0.12 10.66 15.97
C ALA A 126 1.64 10.43 16.04
N GLY A 127 2.15 9.36 15.39
CA GLY A 127 3.56 9.11 15.22
C GLY A 127 4.16 8.08 16.16
N GLU A 128 3.37 7.40 16.99
CA GLU A 128 3.84 6.22 17.72
C GLU A 128 4.21 5.13 16.71
N VAL A 129 5.41 4.57 16.86
CA VAL A 129 5.91 3.43 16.09
C VAL A 129 6.12 2.26 17.04
N PHE A 130 5.52 1.14 16.69
CA PHE A 130 5.59 -0.08 17.48
C PHE A 130 6.32 -1.18 16.71
N ALA A 131 7.18 -1.92 17.41
CA ALA A 131 7.59 -3.26 17.02
C ALA A 131 6.98 -4.23 18.01
N LEU A 132 6.02 -5.03 17.54
CA LEU A 132 5.28 -5.98 18.33
C LEU A 132 5.80 -7.40 18.07
N ASP A 133 5.91 -8.20 19.10
CA ASP A 133 6.18 -9.64 18.96
C ASP A 133 5.03 -10.29 18.18
N ALA A 134 5.33 -10.94 17.06
CA ALA A 134 4.30 -11.48 16.16
C ALA A 134 3.46 -12.62 16.77
N ALA A 135 3.98 -13.33 17.78
CA ALA A 135 3.25 -14.40 18.44
C ALA A 135 2.33 -13.91 19.56
N THR A 136 2.70 -12.82 20.23
CA THR A 136 2.05 -12.39 21.48
C THR A 136 1.45 -10.98 21.44
N GLY A 137 1.84 -10.15 20.47
CA GLY A 137 1.45 -8.74 20.39
C GLY A 137 2.11 -7.83 21.43
N LYS A 138 3.04 -8.34 22.23
CA LYS A 138 3.75 -7.54 23.22
C LYS A 138 4.76 -6.62 22.53
N PRO A 139 4.87 -5.33 22.95
CA PRO A 139 5.89 -4.44 22.42
C PRO A 139 7.30 -4.97 22.71
N ARG A 140 8.14 -5.05 21.69
CA ARG A 140 9.58 -5.24 21.80
C ARG A 140 10.27 -3.91 22.01
N TRP A 141 9.81 -2.89 21.27
CA TRP A 141 10.19 -1.49 21.46
C TRP A 141 9.09 -0.58 20.92
N THR A 142 9.10 0.66 21.37
CA THR A 142 8.27 1.75 20.87
C THR A 142 9.09 3.02 20.78
N THR A 143 8.79 3.87 19.79
CA THR A 143 9.31 5.24 19.68
C THR A 143 8.23 6.15 19.11
N ASN A 144 8.46 7.46 19.06
CA ASN A 144 7.49 8.40 18.53
C ASN A 144 8.14 9.38 17.57
N LEU A 145 7.66 9.45 16.34
CA LEU A 145 8.22 10.27 15.26
C LEU A 145 8.27 11.76 15.63
N LYS A 146 7.28 12.27 16.36
CA LYS A 146 7.25 13.66 16.80
C LYS A 146 8.14 13.90 18.02
N LYS A 147 7.92 13.13 19.10
CA LYS A 147 8.57 13.37 20.40
C LYS A 147 10.05 13.04 20.38
N ASP A 148 10.42 11.89 19.78
CA ASP A 148 11.79 11.35 19.85
C ASP A 148 12.61 11.74 18.64
N HIS A 149 11.95 12.01 17.49
CA HIS A 149 12.66 12.31 16.22
C HIS A 149 12.40 13.73 15.68
N GLY A 150 11.51 14.52 16.31
CA GLY A 150 11.24 15.91 15.95
C GLY A 150 10.58 16.09 14.59
N LEU A 151 9.77 15.10 14.14
CA LEU A 151 9.04 15.15 12.88
C LEU A 151 7.59 15.57 13.13
N ASP A 152 7.11 16.55 12.38
CA ASP A 152 5.75 17.03 12.51
C ASP A 152 4.72 16.01 12.02
N VAL A 153 3.62 15.90 12.76
CA VAL A 153 2.49 15.07 12.37
C VAL A 153 1.77 15.75 11.22
N PRO A 154 1.62 15.09 10.06
CA PRO A 154 0.88 15.68 8.95
C PRO A 154 -0.61 15.83 9.28
N GLU A 155 -1.33 16.63 8.52
CA GLU A 155 -2.72 17.03 8.79
C GLU A 155 -3.66 15.85 9.04
N TRP A 156 -3.55 14.77 8.26
CA TRP A 156 -4.32 13.52 8.43
C TRP A 156 -3.58 12.44 9.22
N GLY A 157 -2.45 12.80 9.87
CA GLY A 157 -1.60 11.86 10.58
C GLY A 157 -0.67 11.06 9.67
N PHE A 158 0.19 10.23 10.27
CA PHE A 158 1.00 9.27 9.53
C PHE A 158 0.13 8.11 9.04
N THR A 159 0.17 7.76 7.75
CA THR A 159 -0.73 6.79 7.12
C THR A 159 -0.01 5.67 6.39
N GLY A 160 1.21 5.88 5.93
CA GLY A 160 2.00 4.87 5.21
C GLY A 160 2.36 3.67 6.08
N ALA A 161 2.46 2.50 5.48
CA ALA A 161 2.93 1.29 6.16
C ALA A 161 4.44 1.35 6.42
N PRO A 162 4.95 0.79 7.54
CA PRO A 162 6.38 0.53 7.72
C PRO A 162 6.90 -0.43 6.66
N VAL A 163 8.06 -0.14 6.06
CA VAL A 163 8.66 -0.97 5.01
C VAL A 163 9.98 -1.56 5.53
N PRO A 164 10.06 -2.88 5.75
CA PRO A 164 11.29 -3.53 6.17
C PRO A 164 12.36 -3.48 5.07
N TYR A 165 13.60 -3.10 5.45
CA TYR A 165 14.76 -3.12 4.57
C TYR A 165 16.03 -3.48 5.35
N GLY A 166 16.65 -4.63 5.06
CA GLY A 166 17.79 -5.13 5.83
C GLY A 166 17.49 -5.12 7.34
N ASP A 167 18.32 -4.44 8.12
CA ASP A 167 18.18 -4.29 9.57
C ASP A 167 17.34 -3.08 10.00
N THR A 168 16.69 -2.42 9.04
CA THR A 168 15.91 -1.20 9.28
C THR A 168 14.45 -1.34 8.85
N ILE A 169 13.61 -0.45 9.37
CA ILE A 169 12.30 -0.14 8.81
C ILE A 169 12.32 1.29 8.27
N LEU A 170 11.72 1.48 7.11
CA LEU A 170 11.55 2.77 6.45
C LEU A 170 10.13 3.27 6.66
N LEU A 171 9.98 4.55 6.99
CA LEU A 171 8.68 5.21 7.18
C LEU A 171 8.63 6.48 6.32
N ASN A 172 7.46 6.77 5.77
CA ASN A 172 7.22 8.03 5.08
C ASN A 172 6.97 9.13 6.10
N ALA A 173 8.01 9.90 6.40
CA ALA A 173 7.98 10.99 7.37
C ALA A 173 9.02 12.05 7.00
N GLY A 174 8.74 13.33 7.28
CA GLY A 174 9.59 14.44 6.83
C GLY A 174 9.62 14.60 5.31
N ALA A 175 10.63 15.25 4.80
CA ALA A 175 10.77 15.60 3.38
C ALA A 175 11.10 14.42 2.45
N GLY A 176 11.64 13.31 2.99
CA GLY A 176 12.12 12.17 2.21
C GLY A 176 12.41 10.93 3.07
N GLY A 177 11.61 10.72 4.14
CA GLY A 177 11.62 9.49 4.93
C GLY A 177 12.49 9.49 6.18
N ILE A 178 12.37 8.42 6.94
CA ILE A 178 13.17 8.08 8.11
C ILE A 178 13.43 6.58 8.12
N ALA A 179 14.61 6.16 8.58
CA ALA A 179 14.95 4.77 8.85
C ALA A 179 15.24 4.56 10.34
N LEU A 180 14.61 3.54 10.91
CA LEU A 180 14.81 3.11 12.30
C LEU A 180 15.38 1.68 12.31
N LYS A 181 16.22 1.35 13.28
CA LYS A 181 16.72 -0.02 13.47
C LYS A 181 15.58 -0.95 13.89
N LYS A 182 15.54 -2.14 13.31
CA LYS A 182 14.57 -3.19 13.68
C LYS A 182 14.77 -3.70 15.10
N SER A 183 16.01 -3.68 15.61
CA SER A 183 16.37 -4.23 16.91
C SER A 183 15.78 -3.47 18.09
N ASP A 184 15.78 -2.13 18.01
CA ASP A 184 15.52 -1.26 19.16
C ASP A 184 14.79 0.05 18.83
N GLY A 185 14.45 0.31 17.56
CA GLY A 185 13.79 1.52 17.11
C GLY A 185 14.68 2.77 17.09
N SER A 186 15.98 2.64 17.31
CA SER A 186 16.91 3.76 17.26
C SER A 186 17.05 4.33 15.85
N LEU A 187 17.31 5.65 15.77
CA LEU A 187 17.45 6.36 14.50
C LEU A 187 18.69 5.89 13.74
N VAL A 188 18.52 5.59 12.44
CA VAL A 188 19.62 5.36 11.50
C VAL A 188 19.87 6.62 10.68
N TRP A 189 18.83 7.12 10.03
CA TRP A 189 18.83 8.39 9.33
C TRP A 189 17.41 8.97 9.26
N LYS A 190 17.31 10.27 9.06
CA LYS A 190 16.07 10.98 8.76
C LYS A 190 16.31 12.13 7.81
N SER A 191 15.32 12.45 6.99
CA SER A 191 15.28 13.67 6.19
C SER A 191 14.94 14.91 7.03
N ALA A 192 14.95 16.09 6.40
CA ALA A 192 14.48 17.32 7.03
C ALA A 192 13.02 17.18 7.48
N ASN A 193 12.66 17.89 8.57
CA ASN A 193 11.29 17.94 9.09
C ASN A 193 10.43 18.88 8.24
N GLU A 194 10.01 18.41 7.08
CA GLU A 194 9.19 19.16 6.13
C GLU A 194 8.15 18.26 5.46
N ASP A 195 7.00 18.81 5.13
CA ASP A 195 6.12 18.43 4.04
C ASP A 195 5.74 16.95 3.91
N THR A 196 5.71 16.15 4.97
CA THR A 196 5.28 14.74 4.92
C THR A 196 3.93 14.59 4.18
N SER A 197 3.83 13.60 3.28
CA SER A 197 2.59 13.17 2.66
C SER A 197 2.23 11.72 3.09
N TYR A 198 1.43 10.96 2.34
CA TYR A 198 0.59 9.90 2.90
C TYR A 198 0.85 8.52 2.33
N SER A 199 1.68 8.36 1.29
CA SER A 199 1.95 7.07 0.67
C SER A 199 2.88 6.19 1.53
N THR A 200 2.83 4.88 1.30
CA THR A 200 3.83 3.94 1.81
C THR A 200 5.15 4.10 1.04
N PRO A 201 6.32 4.04 1.69
CA PRO A 201 7.59 4.00 0.97
C PRO A 201 7.63 2.86 -0.04
N LEU A 202 8.06 3.13 -1.28
CA LEU A 202 8.15 2.12 -2.34
C LEU A 202 9.60 1.72 -2.56
N LEU A 203 9.96 0.51 -2.13
CA LEU A 203 11.29 -0.07 -2.38
C LEU A 203 11.38 -0.64 -3.80
N PHE A 204 12.50 -0.39 -4.46
CA PHE A 204 12.77 -0.97 -5.77
C PHE A 204 14.26 -1.10 -6.04
N ARG A 205 14.60 -1.82 -7.10
CA ARG A 205 15.97 -2.01 -7.53
C ARG A 205 16.17 -1.51 -8.96
N LYS A 206 17.24 -0.76 -9.18
CA LYS A 206 17.69 -0.34 -10.50
C LYS A 206 19.11 -0.84 -10.75
N GLY A 207 19.25 -1.80 -11.68
CA GLY A 207 20.48 -2.56 -11.80
C GLY A 207 20.82 -3.29 -10.51
N THR A 208 21.94 -2.96 -9.89
CA THR A 208 22.39 -3.52 -8.60
C THR A 208 22.08 -2.60 -7.41
N THR A 209 21.47 -1.43 -7.63
CA THR A 209 21.25 -0.42 -6.59
C THR A 209 19.84 -0.51 -6.04
N ASP A 210 19.72 -0.69 -4.73
CA ASP A 210 18.46 -0.57 -4.00
C ASP A 210 18.11 0.90 -3.78
N LEU A 211 16.86 1.24 -3.97
CA LEU A 211 16.31 2.59 -3.91
C LEU A 211 14.95 2.58 -3.22
N VAL A 212 14.56 3.74 -2.72
CA VAL A 212 13.23 3.94 -2.13
C VAL A 212 12.63 5.26 -2.62
N LEU A 213 11.34 5.23 -2.94
CA LEU A 213 10.54 6.41 -3.23
C LEU A 213 9.70 6.78 -2.02
N PHE A 214 9.76 8.05 -1.63
CA PHE A 214 8.91 8.68 -0.62
C PHE A 214 8.04 9.74 -1.27
N SER A 215 6.84 9.92 -0.77
CA SER A 215 5.99 11.05 -1.13
C SER A 215 6.09 12.17 -0.10
N ASN A 216 6.00 13.41 -0.57
CA ASN A 216 5.80 14.57 0.29
C ASN A 216 4.80 15.55 -0.33
N LYS A 217 4.44 16.63 0.36
CA LYS A 217 3.48 17.63 -0.14
C LYS A 217 3.91 18.29 -1.46
N LYS A 218 5.23 18.30 -1.76
CA LYS A 218 5.81 18.92 -2.96
C LYS A 218 6.03 17.93 -4.11
N GLY A 219 5.92 16.60 -3.84
CA GLY A 219 6.10 15.56 -4.85
C GLY A 219 6.70 14.27 -4.32
N TYR A 220 7.69 13.76 -5.04
CA TYR A 220 8.33 12.48 -4.74
C TYR A 220 9.84 12.64 -4.64
N VAL A 221 10.44 11.88 -3.74
CA VAL A 221 11.89 11.84 -3.48
C VAL A 221 12.38 10.41 -3.61
N CYS A 222 13.37 10.19 -4.45
CA CYS A 222 14.11 8.94 -4.53
C CYS A 222 15.37 9.05 -3.68
N ALA A 223 15.59 8.08 -2.81
CA ALA A 223 16.72 8.06 -1.91
C ALA A 223 17.39 6.68 -1.83
N ASP A 224 18.61 6.67 -1.34
CA ASP A 224 19.29 5.45 -0.91
C ASP A 224 18.67 4.97 0.41
N PRO A 225 18.12 3.75 0.48
CA PRO A 225 17.43 3.30 1.70
C PRO A 225 18.36 3.08 2.90
N LYS A 226 19.68 2.92 2.69
CA LYS A 226 20.68 2.73 3.77
C LYS A 226 21.07 4.04 4.44
N THR A 227 21.17 5.11 3.66
CA THR A 227 21.76 6.38 4.11
C THR A 227 20.79 7.56 4.11
N GLY A 228 19.61 7.41 3.46
CA GLY A 228 18.70 8.52 3.21
C GLY A 228 19.19 9.53 2.19
N THR A 229 20.34 9.26 1.54
CA THR A 229 20.91 10.19 0.55
C THR A 229 19.97 10.30 -0.64
N GLU A 230 19.49 11.53 -0.87
CA GLU A 230 18.63 11.82 -2.03
C GLU A 230 19.38 11.60 -3.34
N ARG A 231 18.76 10.89 -4.26
CA ARG A 231 19.25 10.68 -5.63
C ARG A 231 18.64 11.68 -6.59
N TRP A 232 17.35 11.92 -6.44
CA TRP A 232 16.59 12.92 -7.19
C TRP A 232 15.27 13.21 -6.50
N ARG A 233 14.65 14.33 -6.87
CA ARG A 233 13.26 14.64 -6.53
C ARG A 233 12.49 15.07 -7.76
N PHE A 234 11.21 14.76 -7.76
CA PHE A 234 10.26 15.16 -8.79
C PHE A 234 9.17 16.03 -8.19
N LYS A 235 9.03 17.27 -8.71
CA LYS A 235 8.03 18.23 -8.24
C LYS A 235 6.66 17.85 -8.76
N TRP A 236 5.74 17.51 -7.84
CA TRP A 236 4.37 17.12 -8.14
C TRP A 236 3.42 17.74 -7.11
N LEU A 237 3.07 19.04 -7.34
CA LEU A 237 2.22 19.79 -6.43
C LEU A 237 0.76 19.42 -6.65
N THR A 238 0.05 19.16 -5.57
CA THR A 238 -1.39 18.93 -5.53
C THR A 238 -2.08 20.04 -4.75
N ARG A 239 -3.39 20.20 -4.95
CA ARG A 239 -4.17 21.30 -4.37
C ARG A 239 -4.05 21.38 -2.84
N TYR A 240 -3.94 20.23 -2.18
CA TYR A 240 -3.88 20.13 -0.69
C TYR A 240 -2.56 19.55 -0.18
N GLY A 241 -1.55 19.45 -1.03
CA GLY A 241 -0.30 18.77 -0.66
C GLY A 241 -0.47 17.26 -0.41
N VAL A 242 -1.55 16.66 -0.95
CA VAL A 242 -1.86 15.24 -0.77
C VAL A 242 -1.27 14.43 -1.92
N ASN A 243 -0.25 13.63 -1.63
CA ASN A 243 0.32 12.58 -2.47
C ASN A 243 0.19 11.26 -1.71
N ALA A 244 -1.03 10.69 -1.71
CA ALA A 244 -1.35 9.49 -0.94
C ALA A 244 -1.15 8.20 -1.74
N THR A 245 -1.22 8.29 -3.05
CA THR A 245 -1.08 7.14 -3.95
C THR A 245 0.40 6.82 -4.16
N GLU A 246 0.78 5.57 -3.97
CA GLU A 246 2.13 5.11 -4.29
C GLU A 246 2.36 5.14 -5.81
N PRO A 247 3.58 5.52 -6.25
CA PRO A 247 3.98 5.34 -7.64
C PRO A 247 3.92 3.88 -8.06
N LEU A 248 3.82 3.63 -9.37
CA LEU A 248 3.92 2.31 -9.96
C LEU A 248 5.16 2.26 -10.86
N LEU A 249 5.88 1.15 -10.80
CA LEU A 249 7.14 0.97 -11.52
C LEU A 249 6.98 -0.05 -12.65
N SER A 250 7.55 0.23 -13.82
CA SER A 250 7.62 -0.68 -14.96
C SER A 250 8.91 -0.46 -15.75
N GLY A 251 9.91 -1.31 -15.53
CA GLY A 251 11.21 -1.16 -16.16
C GLY A 251 11.90 0.18 -15.82
N ASP A 252 12.06 1.03 -16.82
CA ASP A 252 12.61 2.38 -16.67
C ASP A 252 11.54 3.44 -16.37
N PHE A 253 10.28 3.05 -16.27
CA PHE A 253 9.17 3.98 -16.14
C PHE A 253 8.64 4.03 -14.71
N ILE A 254 8.25 5.24 -14.29
CA ILE A 254 7.62 5.53 -13.01
C ILE A 254 6.30 6.25 -13.32
N PHE A 255 5.18 5.59 -13.04
CA PHE A 255 3.87 6.20 -13.17
C PHE A 255 3.44 6.80 -11.83
N ILE A 256 2.99 8.05 -11.88
CA ILE A 256 2.48 8.82 -10.73
C ILE A 256 1.07 9.30 -11.08
N SER A 257 0.14 9.12 -10.16
CA SER A 257 -1.23 9.63 -10.31
C SER A 257 -1.73 10.17 -8.96
N THR A 258 -2.48 11.25 -9.02
CA THR A 258 -3.04 11.88 -7.82
C THR A 258 -4.42 12.46 -8.15
N GLY A 259 -5.36 12.33 -7.24
CA GLY A 259 -6.68 12.95 -7.30
C GLY A 259 -6.64 14.47 -7.28
N TYR A 260 -7.76 15.09 -6.94
CA TYR A 260 -7.90 16.55 -6.80
C TYR A 260 -7.59 17.31 -8.10
N ASP A 261 -8.06 16.79 -9.24
CA ASP A 261 -7.86 17.29 -10.60
C ASP A 261 -6.39 17.42 -11.02
N LYS A 262 -5.48 16.74 -10.31
CA LYS A 262 -4.06 16.77 -10.66
C LYS A 262 -3.76 15.88 -11.87
N GLY A 263 -4.28 14.67 -11.89
CA GLY A 263 -4.07 13.72 -12.99
C GLY A 263 -2.85 12.83 -12.80
N ALA A 264 -2.21 12.46 -13.90
CA ALA A 264 -1.12 11.52 -13.93
C ALA A 264 0.06 11.97 -14.80
N THR A 265 1.21 11.36 -14.56
CA THR A 265 2.42 11.51 -15.37
C THR A 265 3.19 10.20 -15.45
N LEU A 266 3.79 9.95 -16.59
CA LEU A 266 4.79 8.90 -16.78
C LEU A 266 6.17 9.55 -16.85
N LEU A 267 7.05 9.09 -16.00
CA LEU A 267 8.44 9.50 -15.97
C LEU A 267 9.30 8.37 -16.53
N LYS A 268 10.37 8.70 -17.23
CA LYS A 268 11.43 7.77 -17.61
C LYS A 268 12.69 8.07 -16.81
N TRP A 269 13.25 7.04 -16.18
CA TRP A 269 14.49 7.14 -15.43
C TRP A 269 15.38 5.92 -15.66
N THR A 270 16.53 6.14 -16.25
CA THR A 270 17.46 5.08 -16.63
C THR A 270 18.49 4.72 -15.55
N GLY A 271 18.42 5.38 -14.37
CA GLY A 271 19.30 5.10 -13.23
C GLY A 271 20.24 6.23 -12.86
N THR A 272 20.35 7.28 -13.68
CA THR A 272 21.18 8.46 -13.44
C THR A 272 20.41 9.75 -13.68
N GLY A 273 20.86 10.86 -13.05
CA GLY A 273 20.20 12.16 -13.20
C GLY A 273 18.78 12.19 -12.61
N THR A 274 17.99 13.16 -13.05
CA THR A 274 16.57 13.31 -12.71
C THR A 274 15.70 12.61 -13.74
N PRO A 275 14.54 12.07 -13.35
CA PRO A 275 13.59 11.50 -14.30
C PRO A 275 13.08 12.53 -15.32
N GLU A 276 12.86 12.09 -16.55
CA GLU A 276 12.28 12.89 -17.63
C GLU A 276 10.78 12.59 -17.76
N VAL A 277 9.97 13.63 -18.00
CA VAL A 277 8.53 13.47 -18.27
C VAL A 277 8.34 12.94 -19.67
N VAL A 278 7.72 11.74 -19.78
CA VAL A 278 7.31 11.16 -21.08
C VAL A 278 5.98 11.78 -21.53
N TRP A 279 5.02 11.77 -20.61
CA TRP A 279 3.72 12.42 -20.79
C TRP A 279 3.12 12.85 -19.45
N GLN A 280 2.18 13.79 -19.49
CA GLN A 280 1.37 14.23 -18.37
C GLN A 280 -0.02 14.62 -18.87
N ASN A 281 -1.07 14.15 -18.20
CA ASN A 281 -2.47 14.51 -18.50
C ASN A 281 -3.36 14.40 -17.25
N ARG A 282 -4.69 14.53 -17.43
CA ARG A 282 -5.69 14.43 -16.35
C ARG A 282 -6.62 13.23 -16.48
N ASP A 283 -6.30 12.28 -17.35
CA ASP A 283 -7.20 11.18 -17.66
C ASP A 283 -7.24 10.09 -16.57
N MET A 284 -6.19 9.98 -15.76
CA MET A 284 -6.16 9.12 -14.57
C MET A 284 -5.83 9.97 -13.35
N ALA A 285 -6.67 9.95 -12.32
CA ALA A 285 -6.53 10.76 -11.13
C ALA A 285 -6.87 9.95 -9.86
N ASN A 286 -5.94 9.13 -9.40
CA ASN A 286 -6.14 8.27 -8.24
C ASN A 286 -6.08 9.08 -6.94
N GLN A 287 -7.13 9.04 -6.12
CA GLN A 287 -7.17 9.78 -4.86
C GLN A 287 -6.38 9.09 -3.74
N MET A 288 -6.61 7.80 -3.50
CA MET A 288 -6.02 7.05 -2.39
C MET A 288 -5.47 5.69 -2.83
N ASN A 289 -6.18 4.97 -3.70
CA ASN A 289 -5.78 3.63 -4.14
C ASN A 289 -5.07 3.70 -5.49
N PRO A 290 -3.85 3.15 -5.61
CA PRO A 290 -3.10 3.16 -6.86
C PRO A 290 -3.69 2.22 -7.91
N CYS A 291 -3.25 2.40 -9.15
CA CYS A 291 -3.54 1.48 -10.23
C CYS A 291 -2.81 0.14 -10.05
N VAL A 292 -3.29 -0.87 -10.77
CA VAL A 292 -2.54 -2.06 -11.15
C VAL A 292 -2.12 -1.94 -12.62
N LEU A 293 -0.99 -2.51 -12.98
CA LEU A 293 -0.49 -2.56 -14.36
C LEU A 293 -0.52 -4.01 -14.85
N LEU A 294 -1.27 -4.28 -15.91
CA LEU A 294 -1.34 -5.58 -16.59
C LEU A 294 -1.23 -5.35 -18.10
N ASP A 295 -0.34 -6.07 -18.76
CA ASP A 295 -0.14 -6.06 -20.22
C ASP A 295 -0.09 -4.65 -20.84
N GLY A 296 0.66 -3.74 -20.18
CA GLY A 296 0.84 -2.37 -20.67
C GLY A 296 -0.34 -1.42 -20.39
N HIS A 297 -1.40 -1.90 -19.73
CA HIS A 297 -2.55 -1.10 -19.36
C HIS A 297 -2.68 -0.93 -17.84
N LEU A 298 -2.93 0.29 -17.44
CA LEU A 298 -3.26 0.68 -16.07
C LEU A 298 -4.77 0.49 -15.84
N TYR A 299 -5.12 -0.08 -14.69
CA TYR A 299 -6.49 -0.17 -14.21
C TYR A 299 -6.57 0.42 -12.81
N GLY A 300 -7.47 1.36 -12.57
CA GLY A 300 -7.56 2.05 -11.29
C GLY A 300 -8.85 2.83 -11.12
N ILE A 301 -9.15 3.16 -9.86
CA ILE A 301 -10.25 4.08 -9.55
C ILE A 301 -9.74 5.51 -9.78
N SER A 302 -10.33 6.19 -10.74
CA SER A 302 -9.99 7.57 -11.14
C SER A 302 -11.07 8.53 -10.68
N GLY A 303 -10.67 9.62 -10.04
CA GLY A 303 -11.56 10.64 -9.49
C GLY A 303 -11.48 10.70 -7.97
N ASN A 304 -12.29 11.57 -7.39
CA ASN A 304 -12.38 11.77 -5.95
C ASN A 304 -13.71 11.25 -5.41
N GLU A 305 -13.73 10.89 -4.13
CA GLU A 305 -14.98 10.58 -3.44
C GLU A 305 -15.99 11.72 -3.58
N GLY A 306 -17.24 11.37 -3.89
CA GLY A 306 -18.34 12.31 -4.06
C GLY A 306 -18.28 13.19 -5.31
N VAL A 307 -17.35 12.94 -6.24
CA VAL A 307 -17.23 13.68 -7.50
C VAL A 307 -17.80 12.86 -8.66
N ASP A 308 -18.66 13.47 -9.46
CA ASP A 308 -19.25 12.84 -10.64
C ASP A 308 -18.16 12.37 -11.62
N GLY A 309 -18.40 11.21 -12.22
CA GLY A 309 -17.47 10.59 -13.16
C GLY A 309 -16.33 9.80 -12.50
N THR A 310 -16.27 9.78 -11.15
CA THR A 310 -15.37 8.89 -10.43
C THR A 310 -15.73 7.45 -10.71
N GLY A 311 -14.75 6.59 -11.03
CA GLY A 311 -14.99 5.19 -11.30
C GLY A 311 -13.77 4.42 -11.76
N LEU A 312 -13.99 3.17 -12.13
CA LEU A 312 -12.96 2.30 -12.67
C LEU A 312 -12.59 2.77 -14.09
N LYS A 313 -11.30 2.85 -14.36
CA LYS A 313 -10.78 3.31 -15.65
C LYS A 313 -9.62 2.42 -16.10
N SER A 314 -9.52 2.23 -17.41
CA SER A 314 -8.34 1.68 -18.07
C SER A 314 -7.62 2.77 -18.87
N MET A 315 -6.27 2.70 -18.87
CA MET A 315 -5.40 3.63 -19.59
C MET A 315 -4.17 2.89 -20.11
N GLU A 316 -3.76 3.17 -21.34
CA GLU A 316 -2.49 2.66 -21.87
C GLU A 316 -1.31 3.39 -21.19
N LEU A 317 -0.38 2.64 -20.60
CA LEU A 317 0.76 3.22 -19.87
C LEU A 317 1.65 4.05 -20.79
N ALA A 318 1.94 3.55 -21.99
CA ALA A 318 2.92 4.16 -22.89
C ALA A 318 2.49 5.55 -23.40
N THR A 319 1.20 5.74 -23.66
CA THR A 319 0.65 6.96 -24.27
C THR A 319 -0.08 7.85 -23.27
N GLY A 320 -0.53 7.30 -22.14
CA GLY A 320 -1.42 7.98 -21.20
C GLY A 320 -2.85 8.14 -21.74
N THR A 321 -3.22 7.42 -22.78
CA THR A 321 -4.56 7.51 -23.38
C THR A 321 -5.53 6.61 -22.62
N ALA A 322 -6.65 7.17 -22.16
CA ALA A 322 -7.71 6.40 -21.53
C ALA A 322 -8.38 5.48 -22.56
N SER A 323 -8.49 4.19 -22.24
CA SER A 323 -9.15 3.21 -23.10
C SER A 323 -10.66 3.20 -22.87
N TRP A 324 -11.09 3.20 -21.61
CA TRP A 324 -12.48 3.25 -21.18
C TRP A 324 -12.61 3.77 -19.74
N SER A 325 -13.83 4.14 -19.35
CA SER A 325 -14.19 4.54 -18.00
C SER A 325 -15.57 3.98 -17.66
N ASP A 326 -15.70 3.42 -16.45
CA ASP A 326 -16.96 2.92 -15.88
C ASP A 326 -17.28 3.65 -14.57
N PRO A 327 -18.10 4.71 -14.62
CA PRO A 327 -18.49 5.47 -13.44
C PRO A 327 -19.50 4.73 -12.55
N SER A 328 -20.08 3.61 -12.98
CA SER A 328 -21.03 2.83 -12.17
C SER A 328 -20.41 2.21 -10.93
N ILE A 329 -19.09 2.02 -10.92
CA ILE A 329 -18.31 1.55 -9.77
C ILE A 329 -18.23 2.63 -8.69
N GLY A 330 -18.15 3.90 -9.06
CA GLY A 330 -17.87 5.00 -8.15
C GLY A 330 -16.46 4.91 -7.56
N HIS A 331 -16.29 5.43 -6.36
CA HIS A 331 -15.05 5.26 -5.60
C HIS A 331 -14.93 3.82 -5.08
N GLY A 332 -13.72 3.41 -4.67
CA GLY A 332 -13.47 2.07 -4.17
C GLY A 332 -11.98 1.69 -4.21
N ALA A 333 -11.71 0.40 -4.19
CA ALA A 333 -10.36 -0.16 -4.21
C ALA A 333 -10.29 -1.43 -5.06
N LEU A 334 -9.09 -1.77 -5.52
CA LEU A 334 -8.89 -2.97 -6.32
C LEU A 334 -7.54 -3.63 -6.07
N LEU A 335 -7.47 -4.89 -6.43
CA LEU A 335 -6.25 -5.64 -6.68
C LEU A 335 -6.40 -6.47 -7.95
N ALA A 336 -5.30 -7.03 -8.43
CA ALA A 336 -5.33 -7.99 -9.54
C ALA A 336 -4.76 -9.35 -9.13
N ALA A 337 -5.26 -10.40 -9.74
CA ALA A 337 -4.73 -11.75 -9.62
C ALA A 337 -5.09 -12.55 -10.87
N ASN A 338 -4.13 -13.31 -11.41
CA ASN A 338 -4.35 -14.21 -12.55
C ASN A 338 -5.11 -13.52 -13.71
N GLU A 339 -4.60 -12.35 -14.15
CA GLU A 339 -5.14 -11.51 -15.24
C GLU A 339 -6.59 -11.01 -15.02
N LYS A 340 -7.10 -11.09 -13.80
CA LYS A 340 -8.39 -10.57 -13.42
C LYS A 340 -8.26 -9.41 -12.43
N LEU A 341 -9.21 -8.47 -12.51
CA LEU A 341 -9.38 -7.43 -11.52
C LEU A 341 -10.39 -7.91 -10.46
N ILE A 342 -10.07 -7.67 -9.21
CA ILE A 342 -10.95 -7.83 -8.05
C ILE A 342 -11.21 -6.42 -7.53
N VAL A 343 -12.38 -5.89 -7.81
CA VAL A 343 -12.79 -4.50 -7.53
C VAL A 343 -13.84 -4.52 -6.43
N VAL A 344 -13.67 -3.66 -5.42
CA VAL A 344 -14.71 -3.44 -4.40
C VAL A 344 -15.10 -1.98 -4.44
N SER A 345 -16.36 -1.70 -4.77
CA SER A 345 -16.88 -0.34 -4.77
C SER A 345 -16.98 0.22 -3.35
N GLU A 346 -17.02 1.54 -3.22
CA GLU A 346 -17.21 2.23 -1.94
C GLU A 346 -18.43 1.70 -1.17
N GLN A 347 -19.49 1.34 -1.88
CA GLN A 347 -20.71 0.80 -1.28
C GLN A 347 -20.57 -0.67 -0.87
N GLY A 348 -19.45 -1.34 -1.13
CA GLY A 348 -19.21 -2.74 -0.77
C GLY A 348 -19.80 -3.75 -1.77
N VAL A 349 -19.83 -3.39 -3.05
CA VAL A 349 -20.11 -4.34 -4.14
C VAL A 349 -18.78 -4.87 -4.65
N LEU A 350 -18.58 -6.18 -4.54
CA LEU A 350 -17.46 -6.90 -5.14
C LEU A 350 -17.77 -7.19 -6.61
N GLN A 351 -16.84 -6.84 -7.49
CA GLN A 351 -16.87 -7.24 -8.88
C GLN A 351 -15.56 -7.94 -9.25
N ILE A 352 -15.64 -9.02 -9.99
CA ILE A 352 -14.48 -9.78 -10.49
C ILE A 352 -14.65 -9.98 -11.99
N GLY A 353 -13.63 -9.68 -12.78
CA GLY A 353 -13.67 -9.85 -14.23
C GLY A 353 -12.27 -9.79 -14.83
N ALA A 354 -12.15 -10.17 -16.10
CA ALA A 354 -10.90 -10.10 -16.85
C ALA A 354 -10.40 -8.65 -16.96
N ALA A 355 -9.11 -8.43 -16.76
CA ALA A 355 -8.47 -7.16 -17.09
C ALA A 355 -8.44 -7.00 -18.61
N SER A 356 -9.27 -6.13 -19.16
CA SER A 356 -9.40 -5.92 -20.60
C SER A 356 -9.24 -4.45 -20.95
N PRO A 357 -8.41 -4.10 -21.94
CA PRO A 357 -8.31 -2.71 -22.39
C PRO A 357 -9.51 -2.27 -23.24
N LYS A 358 -10.43 -3.18 -23.59
CA LYS A 358 -11.58 -2.86 -24.47
C LYS A 358 -12.80 -2.38 -23.67
N ALA A 359 -13.13 -3.06 -22.58
CA ALA A 359 -14.26 -2.73 -21.74
C ALA A 359 -14.20 -3.51 -20.41
N TRP A 360 -14.92 -3.03 -19.38
CA TRP A 360 -15.13 -3.76 -18.13
C TRP A 360 -16.41 -4.60 -18.23
N HIS A 361 -16.25 -5.90 -18.06
CA HIS A 361 -17.36 -6.88 -18.01
C HIS A 361 -17.14 -7.82 -16.83
N PRO A 362 -17.69 -7.54 -15.64
CA PRO A 362 -17.51 -8.41 -14.50
C PRO A 362 -18.26 -9.73 -14.67
N GLU A 363 -17.57 -10.84 -14.39
CA GLU A 363 -18.14 -12.19 -14.31
C GLU A 363 -18.90 -12.40 -13.00
N VAL A 364 -18.50 -11.66 -11.96
CA VAL A 364 -19.12 -11.67 -10.62
C VAL A 364 -19.48 -10.26 -10.23
N SER A 365 -20.66 -10.06 -9.67
CA SER A 365 -21.10 -8.81 -9.06
C SER A 365 -21.97 -9.12 -7.86
N GLU A 366 -21.47 -8.93 -6.64
CA GLU A 366 -22.14 -9.32 -5.39
C GLU A 366 -21.97 -8.25 -4.31
N LYS A 367 -23.06 -7.91 -3.62
CA LYS A 367 -23.01 -7.06 -2.41
C LYS A 367 -22.47 -7.88 -1.25
N ILE A 368 -21.30 -7.52 -0.73
CA ILE A 368 -20.59 -8.31 0.30
C ILE A 368 -20.54 -7.64 1.68
N THR A 369 -20.61 -6.32 1.74
CA THR A 369 -20.63 -5.55 2.99
C THR A 369 -21.44 -4.27 2.82
N THR A 370 -21.72 -3.58 3.91
CA THR A 370 -22.30 -2.24 3.97
C THR A 370 -21.26 -1.25 4.46
N GLY A 371 -21.60 0.04 4.46
CA GLY A 371 -20.64 1.08 4.85
C GLY A 371 -19.60 1.34 3.77
N ARG A 372 -18.69 2.26 4.06
CA ARG A 372 -17.71 2.78 3.11
C ARG A 372 -16.47 1.87 3.01
N VAL A 373 -16.16 1.42 1.80
CA VAL A 373 -14.97 0.60 1.53
C VAL A 373 -13.93 1.41 0.76
N TRP A 374 -12.90 1.90 1.46
CA TRP A 374 -11.73 2.56 0.86
C TRP A 374 -10.46 1.74 1.03
N THR A 375 -10.47 0.81 1.98
CA THR A 375 -9.33 -0.07 2.24
C THR A 375 -9.16 -1.06 1.09
N GLN A 376 -7.94 -1.18 0.58
CA GLN A 376 -7.62 -2.16 -0.46
C GLN A 376 -7.96 -3.58 0.02
N PRO A 377 -8.66 -4.38 -0.79
CA PRO A 377 -8.89 -5.79 -0.48
C PRO A 377 -7.56 -6.58 -0.50
N VAL A 378 -7.53 -7.71 0.15
CA VAL A 378 -6.38 -8.62 0.21
C VAL A 378 -6.82 -10.01 -0.21
N LEU A 379 -6.08 -10.62 -1.14
CA LEU A 379 -6.24 -12.01 -1.53
C LEU A 379 -5.07 -12.83 -0.98
N SER A 380 -5.37 -13.85 -0.18
CA SER A 380 -4.37 -14.73 0.42
C SER A 380 -4.98 -16.12 0.69
N ASP A 381 -4.37 -17.17 0.16
CA ASP A 381 -4.82 -18.58 0.26
C ASP A 381 -6.26 -18.78 -0.26
N SER A 382 -6.57 -18.15 -1.40
CA SER A 382 -7.92 -18.10 -2.01
C SER A 382 -9.00 -17.50 -1.11
N LEU A 383 -8.60 -16.81 -0.04
CA LEU A 383 -9.46 -16.03 0.83
C LEU A 383 -9.34 -14.55 0.48
N LEU A 384 -10.47 -13.93 0.19
CA LEU A 384 -10.57 -12.50 -0.04
C LEU A 384 -11.03 -11.81 1.25
N PHE A 385 -10.20 -10.88 1.73
CA PHE A 385 -10.51 -10.06 2.90
C PHE A 385 -10.89 -8.66 2.44
N VAL A 386 -12.06 -8.19 2.87
CA VAL A 386 -12.56 -6.84 2.60
C VAL A 386 -12.95 -6.18 3.91
N ARG A 387 -12.56 -4.92 4.08
CA ARG A 387 -12.83 -4.13 5.27
C ARG A 387 -13.56 -2.85 4.92
N ASN A 388 -14.61 -2.53 5.68
CA ASN A 388 -15.28 -1.23 5.64
C ASN A 388 -14.75 -0.27 6.73
N GLN A 389 -15.17 1.00 6.67
CA GLN A 389 -14.76 2.04 7.62
C GLN A 389 -15.19 1.79 9.06
N GLU A 390 -16.32 1.07 9.26
CA GLU A 390 -16.88 0.75 10.59
C GLU A 390 -16.14 -0.41 11.25
N GLY A 391 -15.13 -0.96 10.54
CA GLY A 391 -14.25 -2.01 11.01
C GLY A 391 -14.76 -3.42 10.78
N GLU A 392 -15.89 -3.60 10.09
CA GLU A 392 -16.29 -4.96 9.65
C GLU A 392 -15.25 -5.48 8.65
N ILE A 393 -14.71 -6.65 8.95
CA ILE A 393 -13.91 -7.43 8.01
C ILE A 393 -14.74 -8.63 7.59
N VAL A 394 -14.90 -8.78 6.27
CA VAL A 394 -15.56 -9.93 5.65
C VAL A 394 -14.48 -10.79 5.01
N CYS A 395 -14.46 -12.08 5.35
CA CYS A 395 -13.64 -13.08 4.68
C CYS A 395 -14.52 -13.91 3.76
N LEU A 396 -14.13 -14.02 2.51
CA LEU A 396 -14.83 -14.73 1.45
C LEU A 396 -13.90 -15.77 0.83
N SER A 397 -14.41 -16.99 0.60
CA SER A 397 -13.68 -18.00 -0.16
C SER A 397 -13.96 -17.82 -1.65
N LEU A 398 -12.92 -17.85 -2.45
CA LEU A 398 -12.92 -17.85 -3.91
C LEU A 398 -12.44 -19.21 -4.47
N LYS A 399 -12.66 -20.32 -3.73
CA LYS A 399 -12.37 -21.71 -4.17
C LYS A 399 -13.46 -22.28 -5.02
#